data_027d75f56a43ed6ba803b862c47fe593
#
_entry.id   027d75f56a43ed6ba803b862c47fe593
#
_cell.length_a   1.000
_cell.length_b   1.000
_cell.length_c   1.000
_cell.angle_alpha   90.00
_cell.angle_beta   90.00
_cell.angle_gamma   90.00
#
_symmetry.space_group_name_H-M   'P 1'
#
loop_
_entity.id
_entity.type
_entity.pdbx_description
1 polymer ?
#
loop_
_entity_poly.entity_id
_entity_poly.type
_entity_poly.pdbx_seq_one_letter_code
_entity_poly.pdbx_strand_id
1 'polypeptide(L)'
;MSRTLASVRGLAGLALLGLGLVGFKTETAVVGSPVADFRLRDVNNKTVALADFKGAKGFIVVFTCNHCPFAKLYTARLNALSRKYQPLGVPLLAINSMDTVVYADESFRNMQLRAQIEKFTFPYLHDARQTVGRNFRAEHTPQTYVIWRENQQWKIKYSGAVDDNGVVPAQVKNPYVARAVDELLAGQPVTTPQTDSFGCAIFFRKQL
;
A
#
# COMPACT_ATOMS: atom_id res chain seq x y z
N MET A 1 -75.77 24.72 41.01
CA MET A 1 -75.58 24.01 39.71
C MET A 1 -74.60 24.86 38.88
N SER A 2 -73.34 24.51 38.95
CA SER A 2 -72.30 25.20 38.16
C SER A 2 -71.39 24.15 37.54
N ARG A 3 -71.32 24.13 36.21
CA ARG A 3 -70.48 23.24 35.43
C ARG A 3 -69.13 23.94 35.18
N THR A 4 -68.08 23.34 35.64
CA THR A 4 -66.67 23.75 35.36
C THR A 4 -66.20 23.10 34.11
N LEU A 5 -65.80 23.87 33.10
CA LEU A 5 -65.10 23.41 31.91
C LEU A 5 -63.61 23.28 32.21
N ALA A 6 -63.05 22.10 32.01
CA ALA A 6 -61.61 21.86 32.07
C ALA A 6 -60.97 22.09 30.68
N SER A 7 -60.01 23.02 30.64
CA SER A 7 -59.20 23.33 29.46
C SER A 7 -58.03 22.38 29.36
N VAL A 8 -57.96 21.63 28.25
CA VAL A 8 -56.82 20.75 27.92
C VAL A 8 -55.85 21.59 27.07
N ARG A 9 -54.69 21.90 27.63
CA ARG A 9 -53.57 22.48 26.90
C ARG A 9 -52.72 21.36 26.32
N GLY A 10 -52.75 21.18 24.99
CA GLY A 10 -51.86 20.30 24.28
C GLY A 10 -50.44 20.88 24.18
N LEU A 11 -49.42 20.19 24.69
CA LEU A 11 -48.03 20.46 24.42
C LEU A 11 -47.64 19.79 23.08
N ALA A 12 -47.37 20.61 22.08
CA ALA A 12 -46.73 20.14 20.85
C ALA A 12 -45.24 19.98 21.13
N GLY A 13 -44.77 18.76 21.23
CA GLY A 13 -43.36 18.43 21.33
C GLY A 13 -42.71 18.53 19.95
N LEU A 14 -41.78 19.49 19.79
CA LEU A 14 -40.96 19.67 18.59
C LEU A 14 -39.79 18.66 18.66
N ALA A 15 -39.86 17.54 17.92
CA ALA A 15 -38.75 16.60 17.78
C ALA A 15 -37.72 17.18 16.82
N LEU A 16 -36.61 17.69 17.34
CA LEU A 16 -35.42 18.03 16.56
C LEU A 16 -34.71 16.71 16.09
N LEU A 17 -34.90 16.35 14.81
CA LEU A 17 -34.07 15.35 14.17
C LEU A 17 -32.67 15.95 13.99
N GLY A 18 -31.74 15.53 14.87
CA GLY A 18 -30.31 15.77 14.68
C GLY A 18 -29.79 14.98 13.49
N LEU A 19 -29.55 15.64 12.35
CA LEU A 19 -28.78 15.08 11.23
C LEU A 19 -27.32 14.94 11.69
N GLY A 20 -26.95 13.74 12.12
CA GLY A 20 -25.56 13.37 12.38
C GLY A 20 -24.79 13.44 11.06
N LEU A 21 -23.91 14.43 10.91
CA LEU A 21 -22.89 14.46 9.87
C LEU A 21 -21.94 13.27 10.13
N VAL A 22 -22.16 12.18 9.40
CA VAL A 22 -21.20 11.10 9.29
C VAL A 22 -20.01 11.65 8.51
N GLY A 23 -19.02 12.15 9.23
CA GLY A 23 -17.74 12.53 8.64
C GLY A 23 -17.10 11.27 8.02
N PHE A 24 -17.03 11.24 6.69
CA PHE A 24 -16.19 10.26 6.00
C PHE A 24 -14.74 10.55 6.36
N LYS A 25 -14.22 9.83 7.36
CA LYS A 25 -12.78 9.72 7.54
C LYS A 25 -12.24 9.02 6.29
N THR A 26 -11.40 9.71 5.53
CA THR A 26 -10.53 9.07 4.53
C THR A 26 -9.65 8.09 5.29
N GLU A 27 -10.04 6.83 5.31
CA GLU A 27 -9.23 5.77 5.93
C GLU A 27 -8.01 5.53 5.03
N THR A 28 -6.84 5.93 5.48
CA THR A 28 -5.56 5.44 4.97
C THR A 28 -5.55 3.92 5.02
N ALA A 29 -4.73 3.26 4.18
CA ALA A 29 -4.61 1.80 4.20
C ALA A 29 -4.24 1.35 5.61
N VAL A 30 -5.22 0.86 6.35
CA VAL A 30 -5.08 0.57 7.77
C VAL A 30 -4.31 -0.74 7.91
N VAL A 31 -3.26 -0.73 8.71
CA VAL A 31 -2.62 -1.97 9.18
C VAL A 31 -3.69 -2.90 9.74
N GLY A 32 -3.67 -4.17 9.32
CA GLY A 32 -4.71 -5.14 9.62
C GLY A 32 -5.76 -5.33 8.51
N SER A 33 -5.86 -4.39 7.54
CA SER A 33 -6.80 -4.52 6.42
C SER A 33 -6.47 -5.73 5.54
N PRO A 34 -7.49 -6.43 5.03
CA PRO A 34 -7.30 -7.52 4.10
C PRO A 34 -6.83 -7.01 2.73
N VAL A 35 -5.99 -7.80 2.07
CA VAL A 35 -5.53 -7.57 0.70
C VAL A 35 -6.09 -8.65 -0.20
N ALA A 36 -6.86 -8.25 -1.21
CA ALA A 36 -7.31 -9.16 -2.25
C ALA A 36 -6.17 -9.57 -3.18
N ASP A 37 -6.26 -10.76 -3.75
CA ASP A 37 -5.34 -11.16 -4.82
C ASP A 37 -5.46 -10.21 -6.03
N PHE A 38 -4.36 -10.00 -6.70
CA PHE A 38 -4.31 -9.19 -7.91
C PHE A 38 -3.50 -9.90 -8.99
N ARG A 39 -3.75 -9.54 -10.25
CA ARG A 39 -3.02 -10.05 -11.41
C ARG A 39 -2.51 -8.87 -12.23
N LEU A 40 -1.19 -8.75 -12.34
CA LEU A 40 -0.55 -7.68 -13.09
C LEU A 40 0.46 -8.27 -14.08
N ARG A 41 0.70 -7.52 -15.17
CA ARG A 41 1.73 -7.84 -16.15
C ARG A 41 3.09 -7.45 -15.61
N ASP A 42 4.02 -8.39 -15.57
CA ASP A 42 5.44 -8.16 -15.27
C ASP A 42 6.20 -7.66 -16.51
N VAL A 43 7.31 -6.97 -16.29
CA VAL A 43 8.22 -6.48 -17.34
C VAL A 43 8.74 -7.59 -18.27
N ASN A 44 8.75 -8.84 -17.84
CA ASN A 44 9.07 -10.02 -18.65
C ASN A 44 7.87 -10.58 -19.43
N ASN A 45 6.77 -9.81 -19.54
CA ASN A 45 5.52 -10.19 -20.21
C ASN A 45 4.77 -11.38 -19.59
N LYS A 46 5.08 -11.74 -18.35
CA LYS A 46 4.34 -12.75 -17.59
C LYS A 46 3.23 -12.08 -16.78
N THR A 47 2.12 -12.76 -16.57
CA THR A 47 1.14 -12.37 -15.58
C THR A 47 1.58 -12.90 -14.23
N VAL A 48 1.56 -12.04 -13.21
CA VAL A 48 1.97 -12.38 -11.84
C VAL A 48 0.82 -12.05 -10.88
N ALA A 49 0.49 -13.01 -10.02
CA ALA A 49 -0.49 -12.88 -8.94
C ALA A 49 0.10 -13.34 -7.61
N LEU A 50 -0.46 -12.92 -6.48
CA LEU A 50 -0.03 -13.42 -5.15
C LEU A 50 -0.23 -14.95 -5.07
N ALA A 51 -1.29 -15.47 -5.69
CA ALA A 51 -1.60 -16.89 -5.72
C ALA A 51 -0.56 -17.76 -6.45
N ASP A 52 0.28 -17.18 -7.30
CA ASP A 52 1.32 -17.91 -8.03
C ASP A 52 2.50 -18.32 -7.12
N PHE A 53 2.65 -17.68 -5.96
CA PHE A 53 3.73 -17.95 -5.01
C PHE A 53 3.30 -18.96 -3.97
N LYS A 54 3.29 -20.24 -4.37
CA LYS A 54 2.96 -21.35 -3.47
C LYS A 54 3.96 -21.42 -2.32
N GLY A 55 3.45 -21.44 -1.08
CA GLY A 55 4.29 -21.47 0.12
C GLY A 55 4.81 -20.12 0.60
N ALA A 56 4.42 -19.01 -0.02
CA ALA A 56 4.72 -17.68 0.52
C ALA A 56 4.06 -17.48 1.90
N LYS A 57 4.86 -17.00 2.86
CA LYS A 57 4.42 -16.61 4.20
C LYS A 57 3.87 -15.19 4.21
N GLY A 58 4.47 -14.33 3.38
CA GLY A 58 4.14 -12.93 3.21
C GLY A 58 4.75 -12.35 1.94
N PHE A 59 4.57 -11.05 1.72
CA PHE A 59 5.18 -10.32 0.61
C PHE A 59 5.65 -8.95 1.08
N ILE A 60 6.74 -8.47 0.48
CA ILE A 60 7.10 -7.07 0.47
C ILE A 60 6.52 -6.48 -0.82
N VAL A 61 5.52 -5.60 -0.72
CA VAL A 61 4.92 -4.90 -1.86
C VAL A 61 5.41 -3.46 -1.86
N VAL A 62 6.06 -3.03 -2.95
CA VAL A 62 6.63 -1.69 -3.07
C VAL A 62 5.99 -0.96 -4.24
N PHE A 63 5.29 0.13 -3.98
CA PHE A 63 4.90 1.05 -5.04
C PHE A 63 6.10 1.91 -5.40
N THR A 64 6.52 1.83 -6.66
CA THR A 64 7.70 2.52 -7.18
C THR A 64 7.43 3.01 -8.60
N CYS A 65 8.31 3.84 -9.15
CA CYS A 65 8.14 4.39 -10.50
C CYS A 65 9.50 4.65 -11.15
N ASN A 66 9.49 4.94 -12.46
CA ASN A 66 10.72 5.10 -13.23
C ASN A 66 11.36 6.49 -13.06
N HIS A 67 10.55 7.57 -13.04
CA HIS A 67 11.07 8.94 -13.07
C HIS A 67 11.49 9.47 -11.70
N CYS A 68 10.87 9.00 -10.60
CA CYS A 68 11.07 9.54 -9.26
C CYS A 68 12.52 9.39 -8.77
N PRO A 69 13.24 10.47 -8.46
CA PRO A 69 14.59 10.40 -7.92
C PRO A 69 14.67 9.59 -6.63
N PHE A 70 13.70 9.76 -5.73
CA PHE A 70 13.65 9.00 -4.48
C PHE A 70 13.50 7.50 -4.73
N ALA A 71 12.64 7.09 -5.67
CA ALA A 71 12.48 5.67 -6.00
C ALA A 71 13.79 5.05 -6.56
N LYS A 72 14.57 5.84 -7.31
CA LYS A 72 15.87 5.39 -7.85
C LYS A 72 16.91 5.15 -6.75
N LEU A 73 16.93 5.96 -5.70
CA LEU A 73 17.85 5.81 -4.57
C LEU A 73 17.67 4.48 -3.82
N TYR A 74 16.50 3.88 -3.90
CA TYR A 74 16.20 2.63 -3.20
C TYR A 74 16.50 1.36 -3.99
N THR A 75 16.83 1.43 -5.28
CA THR A 75 17.01 0.24 -6.15
C THR A 75 17.93 -0.82 -5.54
N ALA A 76 19.12 -0.43 -5.09
CA ALA A 76 20.08 -1.37 -4.51
C ALA A 76 19.54 -2.03 -3.24
N ARG A 77 18.82 -1.26 -2.40
CA ARG A 77 18.21 -1.76 -1.14
C ARG A 77 17.06 -2.71 -1.42
N LEU A 78 16.21 -2.41 -2.40
CA LEU A 78 15.13 -3.30 -2.82
C LEU A 78 15.68 -4.62 -3.39
N ASN A 79 16.73 -4.57 -4.20
CA ASN A 79 17.44 -5.77 -4.66
C ASN A 79 18.01 -6.58 -3.48
N ALA A 80 18.58 -5.92 -2.46
CA ALA A 80 19.10 -6.59 -1.28
C ALA A 80 17.97 -7.24 -0.45
N LEU A 81 16.85 -6.54 -0.23
CA LEU A 81 15.67 -7.08 0.45
C LEU A 81 15.12 -8.30 -0.29
N SER A 82 14.99 -8.21 -1.63
CA SER A 82 14.52 -9.33 -2.44
C SER A 82 15.41 -10.56 -2.27
N ARG A 83 16.72 -10.40 -2.42
CA ARG A 83 17.68 -11.51 -2.25
C ARG A 83 17.66 -12.12 -0.85
N LYS A 84 17.48 -11.27 0.20
CA LYS A 84 17.45 -11.76 1.59
C LYS A 84 16.18 -12.56 1.89
N TYR A 85 15.02 -12.05 1.47
CA TYR A 85 13.74 -12.55 1.98
C TYR A 85 13.01 -13.52 1.05
N GLN A 86 13.29 -13.51 -0.25
CA GLN A 86 12.69 -14.47 -1.19
C GLN A 86 12.94 -15.93 -0.79
N PRO A 87 14.17 -16.37 -0.44
CA PRO A 87 14.40 -17.75 -0.02
C PRO A 87 13.76 -18.11 1.32
N LEU A 88 13.35 -17.10 2.12
CA LEU A 88 12.65 -17.29 3.38
C LEU A 88 11.12 -17.36 3.23
N GLY A 89 10.62 -17.30 1.98
CA GLY A 89 9.20 -17.33 1.65
C GLY A 89 8.53 -15.96 1.71
N VAL A 90 9.30 -14.87 1.59
CA VAL A 90 8.76 -13.49 1.56
C VAL A 90 9.28 -12.76 0.31
N PRO A 91 8.73 -13.07 -0.89
CA PRO A 91 9.13 -12.40 -2.12
C PRO A 91 8.79 -10.92 -2.11
N LEU A 92 9.60 -10.11 -2.84
CA LEU A 92 9.34 -8.71 -3.10
C LEU A 92 8.65 -8.56 -4.45
N LEU A 93 7.57 -7.76 -4.48
CA LEU A 93 6.85 -7.36 -5.70
C LEU A 93 6.89 -5.83 -5.79
N ALA A 94 7.51 -5.30 -6.85
CA ALA A 94 7.48 -3.88 -7.14
C ALA A 94 6.32 -3.57 -8.11
N ILE A 95 5.54 -2.53 -7.82
CA ILE A 95 4.36 -2.16 -8.60
C ILE A 95 4.49 -0.71 -9.06
N ASN A 96 4.30 -0.49 -10.36
CA ASN A 96 4.18 0.84 -10.94
C ASN A 96 2.71 1.13 -11.24
N SER A 97 2.14 2.06 -10.47
CA SER A 97 0.77 2.57 -10.62
C SER A 97 0.74 4.02 -11.10
N MET A 98 1.84 4.54 -11.64
CA MET A 98 1.89 5.90 -12.19
C MET A 98 1.06 6.02 -13.47
N ASP A 99 0.51 7.20 -13.69
CA ASP A 99 -0.23 7.49 -14.91
C ASP A 99 0.73 7.71 -16.11
N THR A 100 0.70 6.77 -17.05
CA THR A 100 1.52 6.84 -18.27
C THR A 100 1.06 7.92 -19.26
N VAL A 101 -0.16 8.46 -19.11
CA VAL A 101 -0.64 9.59 -19.90
C VAL A 101 0.00 10.90 -19.44
N VAL A 102 0.18 11.05 -18.11
CA VAL A 102 0.82 12.22 -17.52
C VAL A 102 2.34 12.11 -17.57
N TYR A 103 2.88 10.92 -17.35
CA TYR A 103 4.32 10.66 -17.27
C TYR A 103 4.72 9.61 -18.31
N ALA A 104 5.20 10.07 -19.47
CA ALA A 104 5.65 9.17 -20.55
C ALA A 104 6.81 8.24 -20.13
N ASP A 105 7.62 8.67 -19.17
CA ASP A 105 8.70 7.87 -18.57
C ASP A 105 8.20 6.61 -17.88
N GLU A 106 6.93 6.55 -17.50
CA GLU A 106 6.30 5.40 -16.84
C GLU A 106 5.77 4.36 -17.82
N SER A 107 6.04 4.52 -19.12
CA SER A 107 5.63 3.54 -20.12
C SER A 107 6.16 2.14 -19.80
N PHE A 108 5.41 1.12 -20.20
CA PHE A 108 5.81 -0.27 -20.01
C PHE A 108 7.19 -0.59 -20.61
N ARG A 109 7.52 0.04 -21.75
CA ARG A 109 8.83 -0.07 -22.38
C ARG A 109 9.95 0.46 -21.46
N ASN A 110 9.73 1.60 -20.85
CA ASN A 110 10.71 2.19 -19.93
C ASN A 110 10.84 1.39 -18.63
N MET A 111 9.75 0.77 -18.15
CA MET A 111 9.81 -0.19 -17.03
C MET A 111 10.74 -1.37 -17.37
N GLN A 112 10.61 -1.94 -18.59
CA GLN A 112 11.47 -3.04 -19.06
C GLN A 112 12.95 -2.62 -19.10
N LEU A 113 13.22 -1.45 -19.68
CA LEU A 113 14.58 -0.91 -19.77
C LEU A 113 15.17 -0.68 -18.37
N ARG A 114 14.42 -0.07 -17.47
CA ARG A 114 14.86 0.17 -16.11
C ARG A 114 15.18 -1.12 -15.37
N ALA A 115 14.28 -2.10 -15.43
CA ALA A 115 14.49 -3.39 -14.75
C ALA A 115 15.76 -4.10 -15.25
N GLN A 116 16.06 -3.99 -16.55
CA GLN A 116 17.27 -4.54 -17.16
C GLN A 116 18.53 -3.79 -16.71
N ILE A 117 18.54 -2.46 -16.81
CA ILE A 117 19.69 -1.61 -16.44
C ILE A 117 20.01 -1.74 -14.95
N GLU A 118 19.00 -1.67 -14.10
CA GLU A 118 19.12 -1.70 -12.65
C GLU A 118 19.21 -3.15 -12.09
N LYS A 119 19.16 -4.15 -12.99
CA LYS A 119 19.26 -5.60 -12.66
C LYS A 119 18.32 -6.00 -11.55
N PHE A 120 17.02 -5.70 -11.70
CA PHE A 120 16.02 -6.04 -10.70
C PHE A 120 15.98 -7.55 -10.43
N THR A 121 16.03 -7.93 -9.16
CA THR A 121 15.97 -9.34 -8.70
C THR A 121 14.56 -9.75 -8.28
N PHE A 122 13.56 -8.95 -8.61
CA PHE A 122 12.16 -9.10 -8.24
C PHE A 122 11.25 -8.76 -9.42
N PRO A 123 10.00 -9.26 -9.45
CA PRO A 123 9.00 -8.86 -10.43
C PRO A 123 8.71 -7.36 -10.36
N TYR A 124 8.70 -6.68 -11.52
CA TYR A 124 8.29 -5.29 -11.65
C TYR A 124 7.00 -5.22 -12.46
N LEU A 125 5.90 -4.92 -11.78
CA LEU A 125 4.54 -5.11 -12.23
C LEU A 125 3.92 -3.80 -12.69
N HIS A 126 3.22 -3.82 -13.82
CA HIS A 126 2.53 -2.66 -14.37
C HIS A 126 1.05 -2.68 -13.97
N ASP A 127 0.66 -1.78 -13.08
CA ASP A 127 -0.72 -1.52 -12.69
C ASP A 127 -1.35 -0.44 -13.59
N ALA A 128 -1.49 -0.76 -14.89
CA ALA A 128 -1.97 0.19 -15.91
C ALA A 128 -3.35 0.79 -15.61
N ARG A 129 -4.19 0.09 -14.85
CA ARG A 129 -5.52 0.55 -14.43
C ARG A 129 -5.49 1.26 -13.08
N GLN A 130 -4.36 1.31 -12.43
CA GLN A 130 -4.18 1.88 -11.10
C GLN A 130 -5.10 1.27 -10.01
N THR A 131 -5.60 0.06 -10.26
CA THR A 131 -6.54 -0.61 -9.36
C THR A 131 -5.85 -1.09 -8.10
N VAL A 132 -4.65 -1.67 -8.25
CA VAL A 132 -3.89 -2.17 -7.10
C VAL A 132 -3.39 -1.02 -6.24
N GLY A 133 -2.86 0.04 -6.86
CA GLY A 133 -2.46 1.26 -6.13
C GLY A 133 -3.60 1.86 -5.31
N ARG A 134 -4.81 1.92 -5.89
CA ARG A 134 -6.01 2.39 -5.15
C ARG A 134 -6.40 1.47 -4.00
N ASN A 135 -6.38 0.16 -4.21
CA ASN A 135 -6.73 -0.81 -3.18
C ASN A 135 -5.77 -0.77 -1.99
N PHE A 136 -4.49 -0.54 -2.26
CA PHE A 136 -3.48 -0.33 -1.22
C PHE A 136 -3.49 1.11 -0.66
N ARG A 137 -4.26 2.02 -1.28
CA ARG A 137 -4.22 3.48 -0.98
C ARG A 137 -2.79 4.01 -0.98
N ALA A 138 -2.03 3.61 -1.99
CA ALA A 138 -0.66 4.06 -2.16
C ALA A 138 -0.64 5.53 -2.59
N GLU A 139 0.17 6.34 -1.92
CA GLU A 139 0.20 7.80 -2.11
C GLU A 139 1.52 8.27 -2.72
N HIS A 140 2.62 7.56 -2.44
CA HIS A 140 3.96 7.98 -2.83
C HIS A 140 4.78 6.86 -3.49
N THR A 141 5.86 7.24 -4.12
CA THR A 141 6.90 6.33 -4.62
C THR A 141 8.29 6.77 -4.13
N PRO A 142 9.02 5.92 -3.34
CA PRO A 142 8.60 4.58 -2.92
C PRO A 142 7.68 4.58 -1.68
N GLN A 143 6.66 3.74 -1.68
CA GLN A 143 5.88 3.39 -0.50
C GLN A 143 5.80 1.87 -0.38
N THR A 144 6.02 1.33 0.81
CA THR A 144 6.17 -0.11 1.02
C THR A 144 5.12 -0.64 1.97
N TYR A 145 4.65 -1.84 1.67
CA TYR A 145 3.75 -2.63 2.51
C TYR A 145 4.38 -3.99 2.75
N VAL A 146 4.27 -4.50 3.98
CA VAL A 146 4.48 -5.91 4.26
C VAL A 146 3.12 -6.54 4.50
N ILE A 147 2.75 -7.50 3.66
CA ILE A 147 1.53 -8.28 3.84
C ILE A 147 1.89 -9.68 4.33
N TRP A 148 1.06 -10.23 5.20
CA TRP A 148 1.30 -11.51 5.84
C TRP A 148 0.06 -12.38 5.83
N ARG A 149 0.24 -13.70 5.78
CA ARG A 149 -0.87 -14.63 5.72
C ARG A 149 -1.42 -14.92 7.10
N GLU A 150 -2.69 -14.58 7.32
CA GLU A 150 -3.44 -14.89 8.53
C GLU A 150 -4.80 -15.48 8.16
N ASN A 151 -5.14 -16.62 8.72
CA ASN A 151 -6.43 -17.27 8.47
C ASN A 151 -6.79 -17.38 7.00
N GLN A 152 -5.80 -17.76 6.16
CA GLN A 152 -5.87 -17.86 4.70
C GLN A 152 -6.11 -16.54 3.95
N GLN A 153 -6.05 -15.39 4.62
CA GLN A 153 -6.13 -14.07 4.03
C GLN A 153 -4.80 -13.35 4.11
N TRP A 154 -4.51 -12.53 3.10
CA TRP A 154 -3.40 -11.58 3.18
C TRP A 154 -3.85 -10.34 3.95
N LYS A 155 -3.06 -9.91 4.92
CA LYS A 155 -3.32 -8.69 5.72
C LYS A 155 -2.10 -7.79 5.74
N ILE A 156 -2.31 -6.49 5.70
CA ILE A 156 -1.24 -5.50 5.84
C ILE A 156 -0.73 -5.54 7.28
N LYS A 157 0.57 -5.75 7.45
CA LYS A 157 1.27 -5.73 8.74
C LYS A 157 2.18 -4.53 8.91
N TYR A 158 2.62 -3.97 7.80
CA TYR A 158 3.41 -2.75 7.76
C TYR A 158 2.99 -1.89 6.57
N SER A 159 3.01 -0.57 6.76
CA SER A 159 2.83 0.44 5.71
C SER A 159 3.74 1.64 5.96
N GLY A 160 4.53 2.07 4.97
CA GLY A 160 5.37 3.26 5.10
C GLY A 160 6.64 3.25 4.27
N ALA A 161 7.69 3.90 4.81
CA ALA A 161 9.01 3.98 4.19
C ALA A 161 9.76 2.64 4.19
N VAL A 162 10.74 2.48 3.31
CA VAL A 162 11.65 1.32 3.33
C VAL A 162 12.53 1.35 4.59
N ASP A 163 13.07 2.52 4.88
CA ASP A 163 13.91 2.83 6.04
C ASP A 163 13.84 4.33 6.37
N ASP A 164 14.61 4.79 7.36
CA ASP A 164 14.62 6.17 7.84
C ASP A 164 15.61 7.10 7.12
N ASN A 165 16.34 6.62 6.10
CA ASN A 165 17.27 7.46 5.33
C ASN A 165 17.28 7.14 3.84
N GLY A 166 16.51 7.91 3.06
CA GLY A 166 16.42 7.72 1.60
C GLY A 166 17.71 8.03 0.86
N VAL A 167 18.54 8.94 1.38
CA VAL A 167 19.69 9.50 0.65
C VAL A 167 20.98 8.73 0.94
N VAL A 168 21.28 8.48 2.21
CA VAL A 168 22.56 7.91 2.65
C VAL A 168 22.35 6.55 3.31
N PRO A 169 22.46 5.44 2.55
CA PRO A 169 22.20 4.08 3.07
C PRO A 169 23.03 3.73 4.31
N ALA A 170 24.27 4.21 4.40
CA ALA A 170 25.15 3.96 5.55
C ALA A 170 24.70 4.64 6.85
N GLN A 171 23.76 5.59 6.76
CA GLN A 171 23.18 6.30 7.92
C GLN A 171 21.81 5.77 8.33
N VAL A 172 21.33 4.70 7.71
CA VAL A 172 20.07 4.05 8.10
C VAL A 172 20.22 3.50 9.53
N LYS A 173 19.35 3.99 10.42
CA LYS A 173 19.26 3.51 11.83
C LYS A 173 18.06 2.57 11.99
N ASN A 174 17.00 2.82 11.24
CA ASN A 174 15.76 2.07 11.31
C ASN A 174 15.41 1.46 9.93
N PRO A 175 15.83 0.22 9.66
CA PRO A 175 15.46 -0.51 8.45
C PRO A 175 14.05 -1.09 8.60
N TYR A 176 13.02 -0.24 8.51
CA TYR A 176 11.63 -0.55 8.86
C TYR A 176 11.09 -1.82 8.20
N VAL A 177 11.23 -1.95 6.88
CA VAL A 177 10.74 -3.12 6.14
C VAL A 177 11.48 -4.39 6.58
N ALA A 178 12.80 -4.33 6.70
CA ALA A 178 13.59 -5.48 7.11
C ALA A 178 13.20 -5.94 8.53
N ARG A 179 13.07 -4.99 9.46
CA ARG A 179 12.64 -5.27 10.83
C ARG A 179 11.25 -5.89 10.88
N ALA A 180 10.28 -5.31 10.16
CA ALA A 180 8.92 -5.85 10.11
C ALA A 180 8.89 -7.29 9.59
N VAL A 181 9.66 -7.60 8.54
CA VAL A 181 9.74 -8.96 8.00
C VAL A 181 10.45 -9.91 8.97
N ASP A 182 11.55 -9.49 9.59
CA ASP A 182 12.30 -10.31 10.55
C ASP A 182 11.43 -10.64 11.78
N GLU A 183 10.67 -9.68 12.32
CA GLU A 183 9.70 -9.88 13.42
C GLU A 183 8.60 -10.88 13.03
N LEU A 184 8.01 -10.75 11.84
CA LEU A 184 6.97 -11.66 11.36
C LEU A 184 7.50 -13.07 11.11
N LEU A 185 8.72 -13.22 10.61
CA LEU A 185 9.37 -14.51 10.45
C LEU A 185 9.64 -15.18 11.80
N ALA A 186 9.90 -14.40 12.84
CA ALA A 186 10.06 -14.87 14.23
C ALA A 186 8.72 -15.12 14.94
N GLY A 187 7.57 -14.92 14.26
CA GLY A 187 6.24 -15.07 14.87
C GLY A 187 5.89 -13.94 15.83
N GLN A 188 6.59 -12.81 15.77
CA GLN A 188 6.38 -11.65 16.62
C GLN A 188 5.50 -10.60 15.94
N PRO A 189 4.75 -9.77 16.68
CA PRO A 189 4.05 -8.63 16.13
C PRO A 189 5.05 -7.59 15.63
N VAL A 190 4.65 -6.83 14.58
CA VAL A 190 5.47 -5.73 14.07
C VAL A 190 5.48 -4.59 15.08
N THR A 191 6.65 -4.23 15.59
CA THR A 191 6.80 -3.19 16.62
C THR A 191 6.56 -1.78 16.08
N THR A 192 6.87 -1.53 14.80
CA THR A 192 6.60 -0.27 14.10
C THR A 192 5.73 -0.55 12.89
N PRO A 193 4.41 -0.70 13.06
CA PRO A 193 3.53 -1.15 11.98
C PRO A 193 3.25 -0.08 10.92
N GLN A 194 3.52 1.19 11.22
CA GLN A 194 3.30 2.29 10.29
C GLN A 194 4.37 3.37 10.45
N THR A 195 4.81 3.93 9.32
CA THR A 195 5.65 5.12 9.24
C THR A 195 5.16 6.01 8.11
N ASP A 196 5.58 7.27 8.12
CA ASP A 196 5.35 8.14 6.96
C ASP A 196 6.16 7.64 5.77
N SER A 197 5.59 7.75 4.57
CA SER A 197 6.29 7.58 3.31
C SER A 197 6.47 8.94 2.64
N PHE A 198 7.58 9.13 1.96
CA PHE A 198 7.85 10.34 1.20
C PHE A 198 8.42 10.00 -0.16
N GLY A 199 8.17 10.89 -1.13
CA GLY A 199 8.59 10.69 -2.50
C GLY A 199 7.64 11.37 -3.48
N CYS A 200 7.66 10.96 -4.73
CA CYS A 200 6.75 11.48 -5.74
C CYS A 200 5.33 10.97 -5.51
N ALA A 201 4.34 11.85 -5.55
CA ALA A 201 2.95 11.49 -5.40
C ALA A 201 2.47 10.60 -6.55
N ILE A 202 1.61 9.63 -6.24
CA ILE A 202 0.91 8.82 -7.25
C ILE A 202 -0.39 9.54 -7.61
N PHE A 203 -0.46 10.03 -8.85
CA PHE A 203 -1.68 10.64 -9.36
C PHE A 203 -2.60 9.59 -9.98
N PHE A 204 -3.76 9.40 -9.36
CA PHE A 204 -4.77 8.49 -9.85
C PHE A 204 -5.72 9.19 -10.83
N ARG A 205 -5.91 8.59 -12.02
CA ARG A 205 -6.90 9.06 -12.99
C ARG A 205 -8.29 9.07 -12.37
N LYS A 206 -9.13 10.06 -12.71
CA LYS A 206 -10.55 10.00 -12.36
C LYS A 206 -11.16 8.76 -13.02
N GLN A 207 -11.90 7.98 -12.25
CA GLN A 207 -12.72 6.90 -12.81
C GLN A 207 -13.92 7.58 -13.49
N LEU A 208 -14.07 7.33 -14.79
CA LEU A 208 -15.24 7.77 -15.56
C LEU A 208 -16.42 6.86 -15.25
#